data_0dea182d447cae26f382d3cfbe9fd1d2
#
_entry.id   0dea182d447cae26f382d3cfbe9fd1d2
#
_cell.length_a   1.000
_cell.length_b   1.000
_cell.length_c   1.000
_cell.angle_alpha   90.00
_cell.angle_beta   90.00
_cell.angle_gamma   90.00
#
_symmetry.space_group_name_H-M   'P 1'
#
loop_
_entity.id
_entity.type
_entity.pdbx_description
1 polymer ?
#
loop_
_entity_poly.entity_id
_entity_poly.type
_entity_poly.pdbx_seq_one_letter_code
_entity_poly.pdbx_strand_id
1 'polypeptide(L)'
;MYGEAVNQPPEGVPPQLWRSLMEELDPQIAPFLPYLHKNLTLTYEDPGQGRLGLTRFEIDLNELERRRRFKMGPGKITILLHPDLNGDAALRDHTLAHELLHASGITSHNSTHSRIVDEIAPAPRLKDSIVLQKMRQKVLESLPKRTWICGNCGHAWERRRVTKPIRCPKCARPFQKDS
;
A
#
# COMPACT_ATOMS: atom_id res chain seq x y z
N MET A 1 27.36 -7.66 19.42
CA MET A 1 27.78 -6.71 18.38
C MET A 1 26.84 -6.78 17.17
N TYR A 2 25.59 -6.30 17.31
CA TYR A 2 24.58 -6.22 16.21
C TYR A 2 24.12 -4.77 15.97
N GLY A 3 24.73 -3.78 16.65
CA GLY A 3 24.14 -2.44 16.76
C GLY A 3 24.37 -1.47 15.60
N GLU A 4 25.44 -1.52 14.84
CA GLU A 4 25.76 -0.48 13.85
C GLU A 4 25.30 -0.83 12.43
N ALA A 5 25.35 -2.07 12.03
CA ALA A 5 24.97 -2.47 10.66
C ALA A 5 23.45 -2.43 10.39
N VAL A 6 22.63 -2.56 11.43
CA VAL A 6 21.15 -2.55 11.32
C VAL A 6 20.60 -1.13 11.11
N ASN A 7 21.35 -0.11 11.51
CA ASN A 7 20.94 1.30 11.37
C ASN A 7 21.14 1.87 9.95
N GLN A 8 21.81 1.13 9.07
CA GLN A 8 22.03 1.59 7.71
C GLN A 8 20.89 1.17 6.80
N PRO A 9 20.21 2.12 6.12
CA PRO A 9 19.11 1.77 5.22
C PRO A 9 19.61 0.94 4.03
N PRO A 10 18.80 0.01 3.53
CA PRO A 10 19.04 -0.61 2.23
C PRO A 10 19.13 0.43 1.11
N GLU A 11 19.84 0.09 0.02
CA GLU A 11 19.97 0.99 -1.12
C GLU A 11 18.60 1.39 -1.69
N GLY A 12 18.41 2.69 -1.91
CA GLY A 12 17.15 3.25 -2.43
C GLY A 12 16.07 3.52 -1.38
N VAL A 13 16.23 3.06 -0.15
CA VAL A 13 15.28 3.34 0.94
C VAL A 13 15.61 4.69 1.58
N PRO A 14 14.65 5.65 1.67
CA PRO A 14 14.90 6.93 2.31
C PRO A 14 15.36 6.78 3.77
N PRO A 15 16.44 7.46 4.21
CA PRO A 15 16.98 7.29 5.56
C PRO A 15 15.99 7.64 6.68
N GLN A 16 15.11 8.63 6.46
CA GLN A 16 14.08 8.99 7.43
C GLN A 16 13.02 7.91 7.58
N LEU A 17 12.54 7.36 6.45
CA LEU A 17 11.58 6.25 6.44
C LEU A 17 12.16 5.03 7.16
N TRP A 18 13.42 4.72 6.89
CA TRP A 18 14.13 3.63 7.55
C TRP A 18 14.23 3.83 9.06
N ARG A 19 14.56 5.04 9.50
CA ARG A 19 14.64 5.37 10.93
C ARG A 19 13.28 5.17 11.61
N SER A 20 12.21 5.73 11.05
CA SER A 20 10.86 5.55 11.59
C SER A 20 10.45 4.09 11.64
N LEU A 21 10.81 3.29 10.61
CA LEU A 21 10.57 1.85 10.60
C LEU A 21 11.28 1.15 11.76
N MET A 22 12.55 1.49 12.01
CA MET A 22 13.36 0.89 13.08
C MET A 22 12.88 1.30 14.49
N GLU A 23 12.28 2.48 14.62
CA GLU A 23 11.70 2.98 15.88
C GLU A 23 10.35 2.31 16.19
N GLU A 24 9.53 2.05 15.17
CA GLU A 24 8.18 1.50 15.31
C GLU A 24 8.12 -0.04 15.39
N LEU A 25 9.11 -0.74 14.82
CA LEU A 25 9.05 -2.20 14.72
C LEU A 25 9.87 -2.90 15.81
N ASP A 26 9.17 -3.71 16.62
CA ASP A 26 9.80 -4.66 17.51
C ASP A 26 10.26 -5.92 16.73
N PRO A 27 11.53 -6.35 16.86
CA PRO A 27 12.02 -7.60 16.26
C PRO A 27 11.23 -8.86 16.66
N GLN A 28 10.42 -8.81 17.71
CA GLN A 28 9.56 -9.92 18.09
C GLN A 28 8.40 -10.11 17.11
N ILE A 29 7.84 -9.00 16.60
CA ILE A 29 6.73 -9.01 15.63
C ILE A 29 7.23 -8.93 14.19
N ALA A 30 8.45 -8.41 13.98
CA ALA A 30 9.10 -8.23 12.69
C ALA A 30 10.40 -9.06 12.61
N PRO A 31 10.33 -10.41 12.54
CA PRO A 31 11.48 -11.29 12.71
C PRO A 31 12.55 -11.15 11.62
N PHE A 32 12.20 -10.59 10.46
CA PHE A 32 13.14 -10.38 9.35
C PHE A 32 13.78 -8.99 9.36
N LEU A 33 13.32 -8.08 10.22
CA LEU A 33 13.85 -6.72 10.32
C LEU A 33 15.37 -6.63 10.40
N PRO A 34 16.08 -7.45 11.22
CA PRO A 34 17.53 -7.42 11.32
C PRO A 34 18.28 -7.80 10.04
N TYR A 35 17.60 -8.43 9.10
CA TYR A 35 18.19 -8.94 7.86
C TYR A 35 17.97 -8.04 6.65
N LEU A 36 17.03 -7.06 6.73
CA LEU A 36 16.64 -6.25 5.58
C LEU A 36 17.80 -5.51 4.94
N HIS A 37 18.69 -4.92 5.74
CA HIS A 37 19.84 -4.14 5.25
C HIS A 37 20.78 -4.92 4.31
N LYS A 38 20.80 -6.25 4.41
CA LYS A 38 21.65 -7.13 3.58
C LYS A 38 20.89 -7.84 2.48
N ASN A 39 19.60 -8.09 2.69
CA ASN A 39 18.83 -9.02 1.88
C ASN A 39 17.81 -8.34 0.98
N LEU A 40 17.56 -7.03 1.19
CA LEU A 40 16.57 -6.27 0.45
C LEU A 40 17.17 -5.63 -0.80
N THR A 41 16.47 -5.81 -1.92
CA THR A 41 16.68 -5.05 -3.16
C THR A 41 15.41 -4.30 -3.50
N LEU A 42 15.53 -3.01 -3.80
CA LEU A 42 14.44 -2.15 -4.25
C LEU A 42 14.57 -1.91 -5.75
N THR A 43 13.50 -2.16 -6.49
CA THR A 43 13.44 -1.92 -7.94
C THR A 43 12.19 -1.15 -8.33
N TYR A 44 12.26 -0.38 -9.42
CA TYR A 44 11.12 0.34 -9.99
C TYR A 44 10.65 -0.38 -11.25
N GLU A 45 9.70 -1.29 -11.07
CA GLU A 45 9.07 -2.08 -12.12
C GLU A 45 7.58 -2.20 -11.86
N ASP A 46 6.76 -2.38 -12.89
CA ASP A 46 5.32 -2.58 -12.72
C ASP A 46 5.06 -3.91 -11.99
N PRO A 47 4.51 -3.88 -10.76
CA PRO A 47 4.21 -5.10 -10.01
C PRO A 47 3.06 -5.92 -10.61
N GLY A 48 2.37 -5.36 -11.60
CA GLY A 48 1.22 -5.97 -12.26
C GLY A 48 -0.09 -5.85 -11.46
N GLN A 49 -1.19 -6.21 -12.10
CA GLN A 49 -2.54 -6.23 -11.50
C GLN A 49 -3.00 -4.89 -10.90
N GLY A 50 -2.47 -3.76 -11.38
CA GLY A 50 -2.80 -2.42 -10.87
C GLY A 50 -2.29 -2.13 -9.46
N ARG A 51 -1.29 -2.87 -8.99
CA ARG A 51 -0.63 -2.65 -7.70
C ARG A 51 0.41 -1.55 -7.82
N LEU A 52 0.63 -0.84 -6.72
CA LEU A 52 1.69 0.17 -6.63
C LEU A 52 2.98 -0.40 -6.03
N GLY A 53 2.88 -1.44 -5.22
CA GLY A 53 4.01 -2.15 -4.61
C GLY A 53 3.80 -3.65 -4.56
N LEU A 54 4.89 -4.38 -4.43
CA LEU A 54 4.89 -5.83 -4.23
C LEU A 54 6.18 -6.27 -3.56
N THR A 55 6.05 -6.97 -2.44
CA THR A 55 7.17 -7.67 -1.80
C THR A 55 7.23 -9.11 -2.27
N ARG A 56 8.42 -9.53 -2.74
CA ARG A 56 8.69 -10.87 -3.24
C ARG A 56 9.83 -11.50 -2.48
N PHE A 57 9.61 -12.71 -1.99
CA PHE A 57 10.64 -13.57 -1.40
C PHE A 57 11.07 -14.62 -2.42
N GLU A 58 12.36 -14.99 -2.44
CA GLU A 58 12.86 -16.07 -3.31
C GLU A 58 12.49 -17.47 -2.84
N ILE A 59 12.03 -17.61 -1.61
CA ILE A 59 11.60 -18.88 -1.00
C ILE A 59 10.08 -19.02 -1.06
N ASP A 60 9.59 -20.25 -0.99
CA ASP A 60 8.16 -20.53 -0.93
C ASP A 60 7.54 -20.15 0.43
N LEU A 61 6.20 -20.15 0.47
CA LEU A 61 5.46 -19.72 1.67
C LEU A 61 5.71 -20.64 2.88
N ASN A 62 5.91 -21.93 2.69
CA ASN A 62 6.14 -22.87 3.78
C ASN A 62 7.51 -22.64 4.41
N GLU A 63 8.54 -22.45 3.58
CA GLU A 63 9.87 -22.12 4.05
C GLU A 63 9.94 -20.72 4.67
N LEU A 64 9.19 -19.75 4.12
CA LEU A 64 9.09 -18.42 4.70
C LEU A 64 8.49 -18.47 6.11
N GLU A 65 7.39 -19.22 6.30
CA GLU A 65 6.75 -19.38 7.61
C GLU A 65 7.64 -20.14 8.59
N ARG A 66 8.36 -21.17 8.12
CA ARG A 66 9.36 -21.84 8.90
C ARG A 66 10.46 -20.90 9.39
N ARG A 67 11.05 -20.10 8.50
CA ARG A 67 12.10 -19.13 8.84
C ARG A 67 11.60 -18.04 9.79
N ARG A 68 10.37 -17.57 9.58
CA ARG A 68 9.71 -16.65 10.49
C ARG A 68 9.59 -17.23 11.90
N ARG A 69 9.11 -18.46 12.02
CA ARG A 69 8.93 -19.15 13.30
C ARG A 69 10.25 -19.37 14.04
N PHE A 70 11.30 -19.71 13.31
CA PHE A 70 12.63 -20.00 13.88
C PHE A 70 13.56 -18.77 13.90
N LYS A 71 13.05 -17.57 13.57
CA LYS A 71 13.83 -16.32 13.49
C LYS A 71 15.10 -16.44 12.63
N MET A 72 14.99 -17.18 11.54
CA MET A 72 16.07 -17.34 10.55
C MET A 72 15.98 -16.22 9.50
N GLY A 73 17.10 -15.91 8.84
CA GLY A 73 17.10 -14.93 7.76
C GLY A 73 16.17 -15.33 6.60
N PRO A 74 15.42 -14.39 6.02
CA PRO A 74 14.39 -14.66 4.99
C PRO A 74 14.97 -15.08 3.62
N GLY A 75 16.29 -14.97 3.42
CA GLY A 75 16.89 -15.03 2.10
C GLY A 75 16.76 -13.69 1.38
N LYS A 76 16.90 -13.70 0.07
CA LYS A 76 16.76 -12.48 -0.74
C LYS A 76 15.32 -12.03 -0.83
N ILE A 77 15.14 -10.72 -0.69
CA ILE A 77 13.85 -10.04 -0.75
C ILE A 77 13.93 -8.99 -1.85
N THR A 78 12.91 -8.91 -2.68
CA THR A 78 12.79 -7.83 -3.68
C THR A 78 11.49 -7.07 -3.42
N ILE A 79 11.59 -5.76 -3.27
CA ILE A 79 10.45 -4.86 -3.31
C ILE A 79 10.39 -4.24 -4.70
N LEU A 80 9.25 -4.41 -5.36
CA LEU A 80 8.92 -3.76 -6.62
C LEU A 80 8.03 -2.57 -6.33
N LEU A 81 8.39 -1.39 -6.82
CA LEU A 81 7.56 -0.19 -6.78
C LEU A 81 7.19 0.23 -8.20
N HIS A 82 5.91 0.60 -8.38
CA HIS A 82 5.45 1.06 -9.69
C HIS A 82 6.20 2.34 -10.10
N PRO A 83 6.70 2.45 -11.36
CA PRO A 83 7.46 3.61 -11.82
C PRO A 83 6.73 4.96 -11.68
N ASP A 84 5.41 4.97 -11.75
CA ASP A 84 4.59 6.18 -11.56
C ASP A 84 4.81 6.84 -10.18
N LEU A 85 5.26 6.08 -9.18
CA LEU A 85 5.56 6.58 -7.82
C LEU A 85 6.75 7.55 -7.79
N ASN A 86 7.61 7.56 -8.80
CA ASN A 86 8.72 8.52 -8.88
C ASN A 86 8.26 9.98 -8.89
N GLY A 87 7.03 10.25 -9.36
CA GLY A 87 6.43 11.58 -9.38
C GLY A 87 5.58 11.93 -8.16
N ASP A 88 5.49 11.05 -7.17
CA ASP A 88 4.58 11.20 -6.01
C ASP A 88 5.27 10.68 -4.74
N ALA A 89 6.09 11.52 -4.13
CA ALA A 89 6.94 11.13 -3.02
C ALA A 89 6.13 10.61 -1.80
N ALA A 90 5.01 11.26 -1.47
CA ALA A 90 4.19 10.86 -0.34
C ALA A 90 3.54 9.49 -0.55
N LEU A 91 3.01 9.22 -1.74
CA LEU A 91 2.44 7.92 -2.08
C LEU A 91 3.52 6.83 -2.20
N ARG A 92 4.69 7.19 -2.74
CA ARG A 92 5.86 6.29 -2.79
C ARG A 92 6.27 5.86 -1.39
N ASP A 93 6.43 6.80 -0.48
CA ASP A 93 6.90 6.51 0.89
C ASP A 93 5.87 5.69 1.67
N HIS A 94 4.58 5.99 1.51
CA HIS A 94 3.49 5.18 2.05
C HIS A 94 3.51 3.74 1.49
N THR A 95 3.64 3.59 0.17
CA THR A 95 3.70 2.27 -0.47
C THR A 95 4.95 1.52 -0.04
N LEU A 96 6.10 2.19 0.01
CA LEU A 96 7.35 1.58 0.45
C LEU A 96 7.29 1.16 1.93
N ALA A 97 6.71 1.97 2.82
CA ALA A 97 6.50 1.58 4.22
C ALA A 97 5.65 0.31 4.32
N HIS A 98 4.56 0.23 3.55
CA HIS A 98 3.71 -0.96 3.48
C HIS A 98 4.51 -2.21 3.06
N GLU A 99 5.30 -2.11 1.99
CA GLU A 99 6.11 -3.24 1.49
C GLU A 99 7.26 -3.60 2.44
N LEU A 100 7.85 -2.62 3.14
CA LEU A 100 8.87 -2.87 4.15
C LEU A 100 8.32 -3.62 5.36
N LEU A 101 7.06 -3.39 5.76
CA LEU A 101 6.41 -4.20 6.78
C LEU A 101 6.29 -5.66 6.33
N HIS A 102 5.87 -5.91 5.10
CA HIS A 102 5.84 -7.27 4.55
C HIS A 102 7.23 -7.90 4.51
N ALA A 103 8.22 -7.16 4.03
CA ALA A 103 9.61 -7.61 4.00
C ALA A 103 10.17 -7.93 5.39
N SER A 104 9.72 -7.22 6.44
CA SER A 104 10.10 -7.48 7.84
C SER A 104 9.45 -8.72 8.45
N GLY A 105 8.51 -9.37 7.74
CA GLY A 105 7.80 -10.57 8.19
C GLY A 105 6.39 -10.32 8.72
N ILE A 106 5.87 -9.10 8.65
CA ILE A 106 4.47 -8.76 8.99
C ILE A 106 3.62 -8.94 7.72
N THR A 107 3.14 -10.16 7.47
CA THR A 107 2.47 -10.51 6.22
C THR A 107 0.96 -10.27 6.21
N SER A 108 0.35 -10.08 7.38
CA SER A 108 -1.10 -9.90 7.52
C SER A 108 -1.52 -8.44 7.48
N HIS A 109 -2.53 -8.13 6.64
CA HIS A 109 -3.17 -6.81 6.58
C HIS A 109 -4.24 -6.67 7.67
N ASN A 110 -3.83 -6.36 8.89
CA ASN A 110 -4.73 -6.09 10.01
C ASN A 110 -4.67 -4.61 10.43
N SER A 111 -5.46 -4.24 11.44
CA SER A 111 -5.48 -2.87 11.96
C SER A 111 -4.11 -2.40 12.47
N THR A 112 -3.33 -3.29 13.06
CA THR A 112 -1.96 -3.00 13.53
C THR A 112 -1.05 -2.67 12.35
N HIS A 113 -1.09 -3.46 11.27
CA HIS A 113 -0.32 -3.19 10.06
C HIS A 113 -0.67 -1.80 9.49
N SER A 114 -1.97 -1.52 9.31
CA SER A 114 -2.42 -0.21 8.77
C SER A 114 -1.98 0.95 9.66
N ARG A 115 -2.13 0.81 10.99
CA ARG A 115 -1.70 1.84 11.95
C ARG A 115 -0.20 2.14 11.83
N ILE A 116 0.64 1.11 11.81
CA ILE A 116 2.09 1.28 11.71
C ILE A 116 2.48 1.96 10.38
N VAL A 117 1.87 1.55 9.26
CA VAL A 117 2.14 2.21 7.97
C VAL A 117 1.76 3.69 8.02
N ASP A 118 0.60 4.03 8.59
CA ASP A 118 0.14 5.42 8.69
C ASP A 118 1.00 6.26 9.65
N GLU A 119 1.58 5.66 10.69
CA GLU A 119 2.51 6.33 11.61
C GLU A 119 3.87 6.60 10.94
N ILE A 120 4.39 5.64 10.17
CA ILE A 120 5.67 5.78 9.47
C ILE A 120 5.56 6.73 8.27
N ALA A 121 4.54 6.55 7.44
CA ALA A 121 4.32 7.30 6.20
C ALA A 121 2.83 7.38 5.89
N PRO A 122 2.13 8.41 6.34
CA PRO A 122 0.68 8.55 6.14
C PRO A 122 0.32 8.63 4.66
N ALA A 123 -0.78 7.96 4.26
CA ALA A 123 -1.28 7.98 2.90
C ALA A 123 -1.66 9.41 2.46
N PRO A 124 -1.26 9.86 1.27
CA PRO A 124 -1.72 11.14 0.75
C PRO A 124 -3.22 11.09 0.44
N ARG A 125 -3.89 12.23 0.57
CA ARG A 125 -5.28 12.34 0.12
C ARG A 125 -5.35 12.27 -1.39
N LEU A 126 -6.47 11.78 -1.92
CA LEU A 126 -6.70 11.68 -3.37
C LEU A 126 -6.42 13.00 -4.12
N LYS A 127 -6.78 14.14 -3.55
CA LYS A 127 -6.56 15.46 -4.17
C LYS A 127 -5.09 15.87 -4.22
N ASP A 128 -4.26 15.29 -3.37
CA ASP A 128 -2.84 15.64 -3.18
C ASP A 128 -1.91 14.65 -3.92
N SER A 129 -2.46 13.60 -4.56
CA SER A 129 -1.72 12.57 -5.29
C SER A 129 -2.17 12.48 -6.75
N ILE A 130 -1.26 12.78 -7.67
CA ILE A 130 -1.50 12.66 -9.12
C ILE A 130 -1.69 11.19 -9.53
N VAL A 131 -0.96 10.29 -8.90
CA VAL A 131 -1.04 8.85 -9.18
C VAL A 131 -2.40 8.30 -8.77
N LEU A 132 -2.88 8.62 -7.56
CA LEU A 132 -4.21 8.20 -7.11
C LEU A 132 -5.33 8.78 -7.99
N GLN A 133 -5.19 10.03 -8.46
CA GLN A 133 -6.14 10.64 -9.39
C GLN A 133 -6.19 9.89 -10.73
N LYS A 134 -5.02 9.56 -11.30
CA LYS A 134 -4.90 8.76 -12.53
C LYS A 134 -5.50 7.36 -12.35
N MET A 135 -5.21 6.68 -11.26
CA MET A 135 -5.77 5.36 -10.95
C MET A 135 -7.31 5.42 -10.84
N ARG A 136 -7.82 6.40 -10.10
CA ARG A 136 -9.26 6.64 -10.00
C ARG A 136 -9.89 6.87 -11.37
N GLN A 137 -9.26 7.67 -12.22
CA GLN A 137 -9.75 7.95 -13.56
C GLN A 137 -9.80 6.69 -14.43
N LYS A 138 -8.73 5.88 -14.43
CA LYS A 138 -8.70 4.58 -15.13
C LYS A 138 -9.84 3.66 -14.68
N VAL A 139 -10.10 3.59 -13.36
CA VAL A 139 -11.22 2.80 -12.83
C VAL A 139 -12.56 3.33 -13.32
N LEU A 140 -12.77 4.66 -13.31
CA LEU A 140 -14.01 5.25 -13.78
C LEU A 140 -14.26 5.02 -15.29
N GLU A 141 -13.19 5.05 -16.08
CA GLU A 141 -13.24 4.78 -17.53
C GLU A 141 -13.52 3.31 -17.85
N SER A 142 -13.00 2.37 -17.06
CA SER A 142 -13.27 0.94 -17.21
C SER A 142 -14.70 0.53 -16.81
N LEU A 143 -15.38 1.37 -16.05
CA LEU A 143 -16.74 1.09 -15.60
C LEU A 143 -17.76 1.47 -16.68
N PRO A 144 -18.84 0.69 -16.87
CA PRO A 144 -19.89 1.04 -17.82
C PRO A 144 -20.45 2.41 -17.50
N LYS A 145 -20.65 3.24 -18.54
CA LYS A 145 -21.33 4.54 -18.40
C LYS A 145 -22.72 4.29 -17.82
N ARG A 146 -22.97 4.75 -16.61
CA ARG A 146 -24.27 4.65 -15.95
C ARG A 146 -24.78 6.04 -15.65
N THR A 147 -25.99 6.31 -16.10
CA THR A 147 -26.79 7.45 -15.68
C THR A 147 -27.64 7.00 -14.49
N TRP A 148 -27.56 7.72 -13.39
CA TRP A 148 -28.42 7.48 -12.25
C TRP A 148 -29.61 8.40 -12.29
N ILE A 149 -30.81 7.84 -12.15
CA ILE A 149 -32.05 8.59 -12.16
C ILE A 149 -32.66 8.51 -10.76
N CYS A 150 -33.02 9.67 -10.22
CA CYS A 150 -33.72 9.73 -8.93
C CYS A 150 -35.18 9.33 -9.10
N GLY A 151 -35.60 8.24 -8.45
CA GLY A 151 -37.01 7.79 -8.48
C GLY A 151 -37.99 8.76 -7.86
N ASN A 152 -37.54 9.78 -7.09
CA ASN A 152 -38.42 10.77 -6.47
C ASN A 152 -38.58 12.05 -7.31
N CYS A 153 -37.50 12.61 -7.88
CA CYS A 153 -37.54 13.88 -8.59
C CYS A 153 -37.14 13.79 -10.07
N GLY A 154 -36.91 12.61 -10.61
CA GLY A 154 -36.51 12.39 -11.99
C GLY A 154 -35.15 12.95 -12.39
N HIS A 155 -34.39 13.56 -11.45
CA HIS A 155 -33.09 14.11 -11.78
C HIS A 155 -32.12 13.00 -12.22
N ALA A 156 -31.58 13.16 -13.41
CA ALA A 156 -30.59 12.28 -14.00
C ALA A 156 -29.20 12.92 -13.91
N TRP A 157 -28.17 12.15 -13.57
CA TRP A 157 -26.79 12.61 -13.63
C TRP A 157 -25.82 11.46 -13.97
N GLU A 158 -24.76 11.81 -14.64
CA GLU A 158 -23.73 10.86 -15.01
C GLU A 158 -22.88 10.42 -13.81
N ARG A 159 -22.40 9.21 -13.88
CA ARG A 159 -21.51 8.62 -12.89
C ARG A 159 -20.19 9.38 -12.80
N ARG A 160 -19.90 9.95 -11.64
CA ARG A 160 -18.61 10.60 -11.31
C ARG A 160 -17.89 9.94 -10.15
N ARG A 161 -18.41 8.80 -9.64
CA ARG A 161 -17.86 8.06 -8.51
C ARG A 161 -17.93 6.56 -8.78
N VAL A 162 -17.02 5.81 -8.18
CA VAL A 162 -17.02 4.34 -8.25
C VAL A 162 -18.27 3.77 -7.56
N THR A 163 -18.67 4.34 -6.43
CA THR A 163 -19.85 3.91 -5.65
C THR A 163 -21.07 4.76 -5.98
N LYS A 164 -22.26 4.13 -5.91
CA LYS A 164 -23.56 4.83 -6.03
C LYS A 164 -23.69 5.85 -4.88
N PRO A 165 -24.11 7.08 -5.13
CA PRO A 165 -24.35 8.04 -4.05
C PRO A 165 -25.51 7.59 -3.17
N ILE A 166 -25.41 7.87 -1.88
CA ILE A 166 -26.43 7.48 -0.89
C ILE A 166 -27.70 8.33 -1.07
N ARG A 167 -27.57 9.58 -1.51
CA ARG A 167 -28.65 10.55 -1.67
C ARG A 167 -28.60 11.24 -3.01
N CYS A 168 -29.78 11.63 -3.51
CA CYS A 168 -29.89 12.45 -4.72
C CYS A 168 -29.24 13.83 -4.53
N PRO A 169 -28.38 14.30 -5.47
CA PRO A 169 -27.73 15.60 -5.36
C PRO A 169 -28.72 16.79 -5.50
N LYS A 170 -29.90 16.56 -6.07
CA LYS A 170 -30.91 17.63 -6.28
C LYS A 170 -31.92 17.70 -5.14
N CYS A 171 -32.54 16.59 -4.73
CA CYS A 171 -33.60 16.58 -3.72
C CYS A 171 -33.22 16.01 -2.37
N ALA A 172 -31.94 15.60 -2.20
CA ALA A 172 -31.34 15.01 -1.01
C ALA A 172 -32.04 13.73 -0.48
N ARG A 173 -33.08 13.23 -1.15
CA ARG A 173 -33.72 11.97 -0.74
C ARG A 173 -32.80 10.78 -0.97
N PRO A 174 -32.81 9.78 -0.06
CA PRO A 174 -32.01 8.58 -0.22
C PRO A 174 -32.45 7.79 -1.46
N PHE A 175 -31.46 7.13 -2.10
CA PHE A 175 -31.77 6.16 -3.14
C PHE A 175 -32.40 4.92 -2.50
N GLN A 176 -33.45 4.40 -3.10
CA GLN A 176 -33.95 3.08 -2.76
C GLN A 176 -32.84 2.06 -3.05
N LYS A 177 -32.65 1.11 -2.14
CA LYS A 177 -31.80 -0.07 -2.42
C LYS A 177 -32.47 -0.82 -3.57
N ASP A 178 -31.73 -1.04 -4.65
CA ASP A 178 -32.20 -1.94 -5.70
C ASP A 178 -32.47 -3.28 -5.03
N SER A 179 -33.71 -3.76 -5.09
CA SER A 179 -34.19 -5.04 -4.56
C SER A 179 -33.58 -6.17 -5.36
#